data_e5db4ec81fc9ca2f3b7b5451fc0fab51
#
_entry.id   e5db4ec81fc9ca2f3b7b5451fc0fab51
#
_cell.length_a   1.000
_cell.length_b   1.000
_cell.length_c   1.000
_cell.angle_alpha   90.00
_cell.angle_beta   90.00
_cell.angle_gamma   90.00
#
_symmetry.space_group_name_H-M   'P 1'
#
loop_
_entity.id
_entity.type
_entity.pdbx_description
1 polymer ?
#
loop_
_entity_poly.entity_id
_entity_poly.type
_entity_poly.pdbx_seq_one_letter_code
_entity_poly.pdbx_strand_id
1 'polypeptide(L)'
;MTSWEIGKRNLKEIYRNPVLLGFLLGMPLAFMLVFTTAFGGQQAGPTALSIVDEAHSQNSSAFIQYLGATQAITLNPPVYTQKSQAQEDLKDGKISFYLTIPPGFGAANQTQQTVNLQLVYEEANPMLGLQLKAIIEAVGSQFLGVPPALNVQLTAAASEISNPVVNFFFPGIAVFGLMILISTAAEIIADDREKGFLSRMFTTPARPWDFIAGYSLPFVPVLVISALIYLGVGMGLGLTVVGNLGYAFLIFFLIGLSSIGIGMIVGSLVKSASQTGVAWIFIVPMSMISGAYFSVDSMPPAVKDFAGALPFIHAIDASRAVINGASLSAILPDMYWLIGWAVALFATGVLLFRRTMVS
;
A
#
# COMPACT_ATOMS: atom_id res chain seq x y z
N MET A 1 -2.14 39.39 -13.50
CA MET A 1 -2.82 38.17 -13.05
C MET A 1 -2.37 37.85 -11.64
N THR A 2 -3.29 37.55 -10.77
CA THR A 2 -2.97 37.17 -9.38
C THR A 2 -2.80 35.66 -9.27
N SER A 3 -2.09 35.18 -8.22
CA SER A 3 -1.97 33.74 -7.91
C SER A 3 -3.33 33.03 -7.91
N TRP A 4 -4.35 33.73 -7.43
CA TRP A 4 -5.73 33.26 -7.37
C TRP A 4 -6.35 32.99 -8.76
N GLU A 5 -6.12 33.89 -9.72
CA GLU A 5 -6.67 33.74 -11.09
C GLU A 5 -6.00 32.56 -11.82
N ILE A 6 -4.68 32.41 -11.67
CA ILE A 6 -3.93 31.28 -12.22
C ILE A 6 -4.41 29.99 -11.56
N GLY A 7 -4.51 29.98 -10.24
CA GLY A 7 -4.95 28.83 -9.47
C GLY A 7 -6.37 28.39 -9.82
N LYS A 8 -7.31 29.33 -9.93
CA LYS A 8 -8.70 29.05 -10.31
C LYS A 8 -8.81 28.45 -11.73
N ARG A 9 -7.99 28.95 -12.66
CA ARG A 9 -7.92 28.39 -14.01
C ARG A 9 -7.41 26.96 -13.99
N ASN A 10 -6.27 26.70 -13.35
CA ASN A 10 -5.65 25.39 -13.28
C ASN A 10 -6.55 24.38 -12.55
N LEU A 11 -7.18 24.79 -11.47
CA LEU A 11 -8.17 23.97 -10.77
C LEU A 11 -9.33 23.58 -11.68
N LYS A 12 -9.87 24.56 -12.43
CA LYS A 12 -10.95 24.32 -13.39
C LYS A 12 -10.52 23.38 -14.53
N GLU A 13 -9.27 23.46 -14.97
CA GLU A 13 -8.69 22.59 -15.98
C GLU A 13 -8.61 21.14 -15.48
N ILE A 14 -8.14 20.91 -14.26
CA ILE A 14 -8.11 19.59 -13.61
C ILE A 14 -9.54 19.01 -13.55
N TYR A 15 -10.50 19.74 -12.99
CA TYR A 15 -11.87 19.25 -12.82
C TYR A 15 -12.64 19.07 -14.13
N ARG A 16 -12.25 19.74 -15.19
CA ARG A 16 -12.88 19.61 -16.51
C ARG A 16 -12.23 18.57 -17.40
N ASN A 17 -11.14 17.97 -16.98
CA ASN A 17 -10.48 16.91 -17.71
C ASN A 17 -10.94 15.53 -17.16
N PRO A 18 -11.95 14.89 -17.79
CA PRO A 18 -12.50 13.62 -17.30
C PRO A 18 -11.49 12.47 -17.40
N VAL A 19 -10.57 12.55 -18.36
CA VAL A 19 -9.52 11.55 -18.55
C VAL A 19 -8.56 11.61 -17.37
N LEU A 20 -8.13 12.79 -16.95
CA LEU A 20 -7.25 13.00 -15.82
C LEU A 20 -7.89 12.55 -14.51
N LEU A 21 -9.17 12.92 -14.28
CA LEU A 21 -9.89 12.46 -13.09
C LEU A 21 -10.11 10.95 -13.10
N GLY A 22 -10.38 10.37 -14.27
CA GLY A 22 -10.50 8.93 -14.46
C GLY A 22 -9.20 8.19 -14.10
N PHE A 23 -8.05 8.72 -14.50
CA PHE A 23 -6.74 8.16 -14.10
C PHE A 23 -6.46 8.37 -12.63
N LEU A 24 -6.63 9.58 -12.12
CA LEU A 24 -6.30 9.92 -10.72
C LEU A 24 -7.16 9.14 -9.72
N LEU A 25 -8.45 9.03 -9.96
CA LEU A 25 -9.38 8.37 -9.04
C LEU A 25 -9.72 6.94 -9.49
N GLY A 26 -9.98 6.73 -10.76
CA GLY A 26 -10.47 5.44 -11.28
C GLY A 26 -9.40 4.36 -11.32
N MET A 27 -8.17 4.69 -11.73
CA MET A 27 -7.10 3.69 -11.87
C MET A 27 -6.69 3.06 -10.53
N PRO A 28 -6.45 3.82 -9.43
CA PRO A 28 -6.16 3.22 -8.13
C PRO A 28 -7.31 2.37 -7.60
N LEU A 29 -8.55 2.81 -7.79
CA LEU A 29 -9.72 2.05 -7.35
C LEU A 29 -9.91 0.77 -8.16
N ALA A 30 -9.65 0.81 -9.48
CA ALA A 30 -9.65 -0.38 -10.34
C ALA A 30 -8.55 -1.36 -9.92
N PHE A 31 -7.33 -0.87 -9.62
CA PHE A 31 -6.27 -1.71 -9.10
C PHE A 31 -6.64 -2.36 -7.78
N MET A 32 -7.24 -1.61 -6.86
CA MET A 32 -7.68 -2.14 -5.58
C MET A 32 -8.68 -3.29 -5.77
N LEU A 33 -9.66 -3.13 -6.66
CA LEU A 33 -10.60 -4.18 -7.04
C LEU A 33 -9.90 -5.40 -7.65
N VAL A 34 -9.01 -5.18 -8.62
CA VAL A 34 -8.28 -6.26 -9.30
C VAL A 34 -7.38 -7.00 -8.34
N PHE A 35 -6.61 -6.31 -7.50
CA PHE A 35 -5.72 -6.98 -6.53
C PHE A 35 -6.51 -7.74 -5.48
N THR A 36 -7.61 -7.19 -4.98
CA THR A 36 -8.49 -7.89 -4.02
C THR A 36 -9.08 -9.16 -4.60
N THR A 37 -9.45 -9.16 -5.90
CA THR A 37 -10.05 -10.33 -6.56
C THR A 37 -9.01 -11.32 -7.09
N ALA A 38 -7.90 -10.82 -7.66
CA ALA A 38 -6.91 -11.67 -8.33
C ALA A 38 -5.99 -12.40 -7.35
N PHE A 39 -5.64 -11.76 -6.23
CA PHE A 39 -4.68 -12.32 -5.26
C PHE A 39 -5.34 -13.01 -4.07
N GLY A 40 -6.67 -12.96 -3.96
CA GLY A 40 -7.41 -13.74 -2.96
C GLY A 40 -7.34 -15.27 -3.15
N GLY A 41 -6.63 -15.77 -4.18
CA GLY A 41 -6.60 -17.19 -4.52
C GLY A 41 -5.30 -17.80 -5.07
N GLN A 42 -4.16 -17.08 -5.04
CA GLN A 42 -2.93 -17.63 -5.69
C GLN A 42 -1.98 -18.36 -4.74
N GLN A 43 -1.34 -19.41 -5.29
CA GLN A 43 -0.40 -20.29 -4.61
C GLN A 43 1.02 -19.70 -4.52
N ALA A 44 1.62 -19.76 -3.32
CA ALA A 44 3.03 -19.42 -3.07
C ALA A 44 3.92 -20.68 -3.10
N GLY A 45 5.23 -20.47 -3.20
CA GLY A 45 6.23 -21.52 -2.92
C GLY A 45 6.14 -22.02 -1.46
N PRO A 46 6.95 -23.04 -1.08
CA PRO A 46 6.87 -23.63 0.23
C PRO A 46 7.08 -22.59 1.33
N THR A 47 6.06 -22.42 2.18
CA THR A 47 6.07 -21.43 3.26
C THR A 47 6.28 -22.14 4.60
N ALA A 48 7.16 -21.59 5.43
CA ALA A 48 7.41 -22.09 6.78
C ALA A 48 6.18 -21.89 7.67
N LEU A 49 5.63 -22.95 8.22
CA LEU A 49 4.47 -22.96 9.09
C LEU A 49 4.81 -23.62 10.40
N SER A 50 4.62 -22.92 11.50
CA SER A 50 4.69 -23.48 12.85
C SER A 50 3.32 -23.98 13.29
N ILE A 51 3.26 -25.03 14.11
CA ILE A 51 2.01 -25.63 14.53
C ILE A 51 1.90 -25.62 16.04
N VAL A 52 0.71 -25.24 16.52
CA VAL A 52 0.28 -25.40 17.92
C VAL A 52 -0.77 -26.50 17.94
N ASP A 53 -0.43 -27.66 18.47
CA ASP A 53 -1.36 -28.79 18.59
C ASP A 53 -1.99 -28.82 19.98
N GLU A 54 -3.19 -28.29 20.13
CA GLU A 54 -3.98 -28.36 21.35
C GLU A 54 -4.85 -29.63 21.42
N ALA A 55 -4.97 -30.36 20.30
CA ALA A 55 -5.79 -31.58 20.24
C ALA A 55 -5.09 -32.80 20.82
N HIS A 56 -3.75 -32.86 20.73
CA HIS A 56 -2.91 -33.97 21.17
C HIS A 56 -3.46 -35.36 20.80
N SER A 57 -4.03 -35.47 19.58
CA SER A 57 -4.71 -36.65 19.12
C SER A 57 -3.92 -37.36 18.02
N GLN A 58 -4.20 -38.64 17.78
CA GLN A 58 -3.61 -39.40 16.68
C GLN A 58 -3.99 -38.75 15.33
N ASN A 59 -5.19 -38.18 15.23
CA ASN A 59 -5.69 -37.52 14.02
C ASN A 59 -4.99 -36.18 13.78
N SER A 60 -4.70 -35.39 14.84
CA SER A 60 -3.92 -34.15 14.70
C SER A 60 -2.50 -34.43 14.26
N SER A 61 -1.86 -35.46 14.83
CA SER A 61 -0.51 -35.89 14.43
C SER A 61 -0.46 -36.38 12.96
N ALA A 62 -1.46 -37.12 12.52
CA ALA A 62 -1.58 -37.57 11.14
C ALA A 62 -1.82 -36.39 10.18
N PHE A 63 -2.63 -35.40 10.57
CA PHE A 63 -2.86 -34.19 9.79
C PHE A 63 -1.59 -33.34 9.65
N ILE A 64 -0.82 -33.19 10.73
CA ILE A 64 0.49 -32.49 10.72
C ILE A 64 1.46 -33.17 9.74
N GLN A 65 1.56 -34.49 9.78
CA GLN A 65 2.39 -35.23 8.85
C GLN A 65 1.92 -35.07 7.39
N TYR A 66 0.59 -35.06 7.20
CA TYR A 66 0.01 -34.89 5.86
C TYR A 66 0.27 -33.46 5.31
N LEU A 67 0.18 -32.44 6.16
CA LEU A 67 0.56 -31.07 5.82
C LEU A 67 2.04 -30.97 5.44
N GLY A 68 2.92 -31.59 6.21
CA GLY A 68 4.36 -31.58 5.95
C GLY A 68 4.78 -32.40 4.71
N ALA A 69 3.96 -33.34 4.27
CA ALA A 69 4.19 -34.10 3.03
C ALA A 69 3.83 -33.27 1.77
N THR A 70 3.11 -32.15 1.91
CA THR A 70 2.82 -31.26 0.80
C THR A 70 4.05 -30.42 0.46
N GLN A 71 4.39 -30.32 -0.82
CA GLN A 71 5.52 -29.47 -1.27
C GLN A 71 5.27 -27.96 -1.07
N ALA A 72 4.08 -27.58 -0.65
CA ALA A 72 3.66 -26.20 -0.49
C ALA A 72 3.93 -25.62 0.92
N ILE A 73 4.14 -26.51 1.93
CA ILE A 73 4.35 -26.10 3.32
C ILE A 73 5.62 -26.75 3.85
N THR A 74 6.49 -25.97 4.46
CA THR A 74 7.62 -26.46 5.24
C THR A 74 7.27 -26.34 6.71
N LEU A 75 7.14 -27.45 7.42
CA LEU A 75 6.91 -27.43 8.84
C LEU A 75 8.14 -26.93 9.57
N ASN A 76 7.97 -25.93 10.44
CA ASN A 76 9.02 -25.35 11.27
C ASN A 76 8.98 -25.99 12.67
N PRO A 77 9.93 -26.87 13.04
CA PRO A 77 9.97 -27.44 14.39
C PRO A 77 10.43 -26.40 15.41
N PRO A 78 10.01 -26.49 16.70
CA PRO A 78 9.18 -27.55 17.26
C PRO A 78 7.68 -27.33 17.05
N VAL A 79 6.88 -28.41 17.15
CA VAL A 79 5.44 -28.29 17.33
C VAL A 79 5.19 -27.75 18.75
N TYR A 80 4.55 -26.61 18.83
CA TYR A 80 4.24 -25.96 20.11
C TYR A 80 3.13 -26.70 20.85
N THR A 81 3.32 -26.89 22.15
CA THR A 81 2.30 -27.45 23.04
C THR A 81 1.46 -26.35 23.68
N GLN A 82 1.95 -25.11 23.69
CA GLN A 82 1.29 -23.97 24.28
C GLN A 82 1.22 -22.79 23.28
N LYS A 83 0.02 -22.26 23.12
CA LYS A 83 -0.22 -21.10 22.24
C LYS A 83 0.58 -19.85 22.65
N SER A 84 0.80 -19.65 23.95
CA SER A 84 1.56 -18.50 24.47
C SER A 84 2.99 -18.44 23.96
N GLN A 85 3.67 -19.59 23.83
CA GLN A 85 5.03 -19.65 23.30
C GLN A 85 5.08 -19.30 21.82
N ALA A 86 4.14 -19.82 21.01
CA ALA A 86 4.05 -19.48 19.59
C ALA A 86 3.73 -17.99 19.38
N GLN A 87 2.91 -17.38 20.25
CA GLN A 87 2.62 -15.95 20.22
C GLN A 87 3.84 -15.09 20.56
N GLU A 88 4.67 -15.52 21.53
CA GLU A 88 5.89 -14.82 21.89
C GLU A 88 6.92 -14.91 20.76
N ASP A 89 7.14 -16.10 20.19
CA ASP A 89 8.08 -16.29 19.08
C ASP A 89 7.62 -15.57 17.80
N LEU A 90 6.30 -15.41 17.59
CA LEU A 90 5.75 -14.59 16.50
C LEU A 90 6.04 -13.10 16.74
N LYS A 91 5.86 -12.60 17.97
CA LYS A 91 6.18 -11.20 18.32
C LYS A 91 7.67 -10.91 18.23
N ASP A 92 8.50 -11.89 18.57
CA ASP A 92 9.96 -11.79 18.46
C ASP A 92 10.48 -11.93 17.01
N GLY A 93 9.59 -12.16 16.05
CA GLY A 93 9.94 -12.36 14.63
C GLY A 93 10.69 -13.67 14.34
N LYS A 94 10.68 -14.65 15.28
CA LYS A 94 11.31 -15.96 15.09
C LYS A 94 10.49 -16.86 14.16
N ILE A 95 9.18 -16.68 14.15
CA ILE A 95 8.24 -17.35 13.26
C ILE A 95 7.31 -16.31 12.63
N SER A 96 6.86 -16.54 11.40
CA SER A 96 5.95 -15.62 10.70
C SER A 96 4.49 -16.10 10.71
N PHE A 97 4.28 -17.40 10.91
CA PHE A 97 2.95 -18.03 10.90
C PHE A 97 2.88 -19.16 11.93
N TYR A 98 1.74 -19.29 12.60
CA TYR A 98 1.41 -20.52 13.30
C TYR A 98 -0.07 -20.90 13.12
N LEU A 99 -0.31 -22.22 13.01
CA LEU A 99 -1.62 -22.83 12.90
C LEU A 99 -1.98 -23.47 14.24
N THR A 100 -3.11 -23.08 14.81
CA THR A 100 -3.64 -23.74 16.01
C THR A 100 -4.65 -24.81 15.60
N ILE A 101 -4.40 -26.04 16.05
CA ILE A 101 -5.30 -27.19 15.91
C ILE A 101 -6.07 -27.31 17.22
N PRO A 102 -7.39 -27.02 17.26
CA PRO A 102 -8.16 -26.99 18.49
C PRO A 102 -8.42 -28.38 19.10
N PRO A 103 -8.72 -28.45 20.38
CA PRO A 103 -9.21 -29.66 21.00
C PRO A 103 -10.45 -30.19 20.25
N GLY A 104 -10.49 -31.49 20.00
CA GLY A 104 -11.59 -32.11 19.24
C GLY A 104 -11.35 -32.24 17.74
N PHE A 105 -10.19 -31.84 17.23
CA PHE A 105 -9.77 -32.14 15.85
C PHE A 105 -9.76 -33.61 15.58
N GLY A 106 -10.51 -34.27 15.02
CA GLY A 106 -10.59 -35.73 14.81
C GLY A 106 -11.91 -36.34 15.26
N ALA A 107 -12.66 -35.69 16.14
CA ALA A 107 -14.03 -36.05 16.44
C ALA A 107 -15.01 -35.59 15.37
N ALA A 108 -14.64 -34.55 14.61
CA ALA A 108 -15.43 -33.97 13.54
C ALA A 108 -15.73 -34.92 12.36
N ASN A 109 -14.88 -35.91 12.11
CA ASN A 109 -15.11 -36.95 11.11
C ASN A 109 -16.37 -37.81 11.39
N GLN A 110 -16.83 -37.83 12.61
CA GLN A 110 -18.02 -38.63 13.04
C GLN A 110 -19.30 -37.80 13.07
N THR A 111 -19.23 -36.47 13.11
CA THR A 111 -20.40 -35.62 13.39
C THR A 111 -20.74 -34.63 12.30
N GLN A 112 -20.06 -34.63 11.14
CA GLN A 112 -20.21 -33.65 10.05
C GLN A 112 -20.07 -32.17 10.51
N GLN A 113 -19.37 -31.91 11.61
CA GLN A 113 -19.14 -30.57 12.11
C GLN A 113 -17.94 -29.93 11.46
N THR A 114 -18.07 -28.67 11.07
CA THR A 114 -16.97 -27.86 10.55
C THR A 114 -15.93 -27.61 11.64
N VAL A 115 -14.68 -27.96 11.41
CA VAL A 115 -13.59 -27.65 12.33
C VAL A 115 -13.03 -26.26 11.99
N ASN A 116 -13.01 -25.39 13.00
CA ASN A 116 -12.38 -24.08 12.85
C ASN A 116 -10.91 -24.17 13.30
N LEU A 117 -10.00 -24.04 12.34
CA LEU A 117 -8.57 -23.86 12.60
C LEU A 117 -8.27 -22.36 12.68
N GLN A 118 -7.35 -21.97 13.54
CA GLN A 118 -6.90 -20.59 13.63
C GLN A 118 -5.48 -20.47 13.06
N LEU A 119 -5.33 -19.75 11.94
CA LEU A 119 -4.04 -19.38 11.36
C LEU A 119 -3.70 -17.95 11.79
N VAL A 120 -2.68 -17.82 12.63
CA VAL A 120 -2.16 -16.53 13.07
C VAL A 120 -0.93 -16.17 12.26
N TYR A 121 -0.85 -14.93 11.81
CA TYR A 121 0.23 -14.45 10.95
C TYR A 121 0.77 -13.11 11.43
N GLU A 122 2.04 -12.86 11.10
CA GLU A 122 2.67 -11.55 11.29
C GLU A 122 2.08 -10.53 10.29
N GLU A 123 1.79 -9.32 10.77
CA GLU A 123 1.14 -8.27 9.98
C GLU A 123 1.90 -7.86 8.71
N ALA A 124 3.22 -8.11 8.67
CA ALA A 124 4.06 -7.82 7.51
C ALA A 124 3.75 -8.69 6.27
N ASN A 125 3.08 -9.87 6.44
CA ASN A 125 2.91 -10.85 5.38
C ASN A 125 1.48 -11.41 5.23
N PRO A 126 0.44 -10.56 5.10
CA PRO A 126 -0.95 -11.03 5.04
C PRO A 126 -1.25 -11.85 3.78
N MET A 127 -0.53 -11.60 2.67
CA MET A 127 -0.69 -12.37 1.42
C MET A 127 -0.27 -13.83 1.58
N LEU A 128 0.85 -14.07 2.26
CA LEU A 128 1.28 -15.43 2.56
C LEU A 128 0.29 -16.12 3.52
N GLY A 129 -0.28 -15.38 4.47
CA GLY A 129 -1.34 -15.87 5.35
C GLY A 129 -2.58 -16.34 4.58
N LEU A 130 -3.03 -15.58 3.57
CA LEU A 130 -4.15 -15.95 2.70
C LEU A 130 -3.83 -17.18 1.84
N GLN A 131 -2.62 -17.25 1.32
CA GLN A 131 -2.16 -18.40 0.53
C GLN A 131 -2.09 -19.67 1.40
N LEU A 132 -1.50 -19.57 2.60
CA LEU A 132 -1.47 -20.66 3.56
C LEU A 132 -2.87 -21.12 3.95
N LYS A 133 -3.81 -20.19 4.18
CA LYS A 133 -5.20 -20.52 4.43
C LYS A 133 -5.78 -21.38 3.33
N ALA A 134 -5.65 -20.96 2.05
CA ALA A 134 -6.19 -21.69 0.91
C ALA A 134 -5.56 -23.10 0.79
N ILE A 135 -4.24 -23.21 1.03
CA ILE A 135 -3.53 -24.50 1.01
C ILE A 135 -4.02 -25.40 2.15
N ILE A 136 -4.11 -24.87 3.38
CA ILE A 136 -4.54 -25.65 4.55
C ILE A 136 -6.00 -26.12 4.39
N GLU A 137 -6.88 -25.26 3.85
CA GLU A 137 -8.28 -25.63 3.55
C GLU A 137 -8.37 -26.72 2.48
N ALA A 138 -7.60 -26.63 1.40
CA ALA A 138 -7.56 -27.62 0.34
C ALA A 138 -7.02 -28.98 0.85
N VAL A 139 -5.88 -28.95 1.56
CA VAL A 139 -5.22 -30.12 2.14
C VAL A 139 -6.09 -30.76 3.22
N GLY A 140 -6.71 -29.96 4.07
CA GLY A 140 -7.57 -30.43 5.14
C GLY A 140 -8.86 -31.06 4.61
N SER A 141 -9.47 -30.50 3.57
CA SER A 141 -10.65 -31.09 2.90
C SER A 141 -10.32 -32.45 2.32
N GLN A 142 -9.13 -32.57 1.72
CA GLN A 142 -8.65 -33.83 1.17
C GLN A 142 -8.36 -34.89 2.25
N PHE A 143 -7.75 -34.45 3.38
CA PHE A 143 -7.47 -35.32 4.53
C PHE A 143 -8.73 -35.85 5.20
N LEU A 144 -9.73 -35.00 5.37
CA LEU A 144 -10.99 -35.34 6.04
C LEU A 144 -12.00 -36.04 5.11
N GLY A 145 -11.78 -36.02 3.79
CA GLY A 145 -12.63 -36.70 2.80
C GLY A 145 -14.01 -36.10 2.57
N VAL A 146 -14.31 -34.91 3.12
CA VAL A 146 -15.61 -34.21 3.02
C VAL A 146 -15.37 -32.72 2.75
N PRO A 147 -15.85 -32.11 1.65
CA PRO A 147 -15.82 -30.65 1.46
C PRO A 147 -17.12 -29.99 2.02
N PRO A 148 -17.04 -28.83 2.67
CA PRO A 148 -15.91 -28.16 3.33
C PRO A 148 -15.88 -28.43 4.84
N ALA A 149 -15.12 -29.44 5.28
CA ALA A 149 -15.03 -29.81 6.69
C ALA A 149 -14.10 -28.90 7.52
N LEU A 150 -13.32 -28.06 6.86
CA LEU A 150 -12.35 -27.17 7.50
C LEU A 150 -12.63 -25.71 7.17
N ASN A 151 -12.69 -24.89 8.19
CA ASN A 151 -12.72 -23.43 8.07
C ASN A 151 -11.48 -22.88 8.77
N VAL A 152 -10.58 -22.26 7.99
CA VAL A 152 -9.39 -21.62 8.53
C VAL A 152 -9.67 -20.15 8.77
N GLN A 153 -9.74 -19.75 10.02
CA GLN A 153 -9.87 -18.36 10.40
C GLN A 153 -8.49 -17.70 10.42
N LEU A 154 -8.31 -16.68 9.61
CA LEU A 154 -7.12 -15.83 9.63
C LEU A 154 -7.24 -14.82 10.75
N THR A 155 -6.20 -14.75 11.60
CA THR A 155 -6.10 -13.76 12.67
C THR A 155 -4.75 -13.10 12.59
N ALA A 156 -4.71 -11.79 12.41
CA ALA A 156 -3.48 -11.02 12.56
C ALA A 156 -3.05 -11.02 14.03
N ALA A 157 -1.75 -11.05 14.29
CA ALA A 157 -1.20 -11.22 15.65
C ALA A 157 -1.66 -10.12 16.63
N ALA A 158 -2.00 -8.93 16.13
CA ALA A 158 -2.33 -7.76 16.95
C ALA A 158 -3.68 -7.10 16.67
N SER A 159 -4.48 -7.51 15.66
CA SER A 159 -5.70 -6.76 15.32
C SER A 159 -6.85 -7.60 14.77
N GLU A 160 -8.08 -7.13 15.03
CA GLU A 160 -9.32 -7.58 14.40
C GLU A 160 -9.43 -7.02 12.97
N ILE A 161 -8.57 -7.46 12.04
CA ILE A 161 -8.60 -6.99 10.65
C ILE A 161 -9.72 -7.69 9.89
N SER A 162 -10.70 -6.93 9.42
CA SER A 162 -11.86 -7.44 8.67
C SER A 162 -11.47 -8.01 7.30
N ASN A 163 -10.56 -7.34 6.57
CA ASN A 163 -10.09 -7.77 5.26
C ASN A 163 -8.58 -7.57 5.11
N PRO A 164 -7.77 -8.63 5.37
CA PRO A 164 -6.30 -8.53 5.31
C PRO A 164 -5.76 -8.12 3.93
N VAL A 165 -6.43 -8.52 2.85
CA VAL A 165 -6.02 -8.16 1.47
C VAL A 165 -6.14 -6.66 1.28
N VAL A 166 -7.27 -6.09 1.67
CA VAL A 166 -7.49 -4.64 1.53
C VAL A 166 -6.48 -3.88 2.40
N ASN A 167 -6.28 -4.29 3.66
CA ASN A 167 -5.34 -3.63 4.56
C ASN A 167 -3.89 -3.66 4.03
N PHE A 168 -3.49 -4.73 3.35
CA PHE A 168 -2.15 -4.83 2.78
C PHE A 168 -1.97 -3.96 1.52
N PHE A 169 -2.89 -4.07 0.56
CA PHE A 169 -2.75 -3.39 -0.74
C PHE A 169 -3.15 -1.92 -0.70
N PHE A 170 -4.10 -1.55 0.16
CA PHE A 170 -4.67 -0.20 0.20
C PHE A 170 -3.60 0.90 0.31
N PRO A 171 -2.63 0.86 1.26
CA PRO A 171 -1.64 1.92 1.38
C PRO A 171 -0.82 2.11 0.10
N GLY A 172 -0.37 0.99 -0.48
CA GLY A 172 0.40 1.02 -1.73
C GLY A 172 -0.38 1.59 -2.90
N ILE A 173 -1.64 1.18 -3.08
CA ILE A 173 -2.50 1.66 -4.16
C ILE A 173 -2.88 3.13 -3.94
N ALA A 174 -3.14 3.56 -2.71
CA ALA A 174 -3.41 4.95 -2.41
C ALA A 174 -2.19 5.85 -2.68
N VAL A 175 -0.99 5.43 -2.27
CA VAL A 175 0.26 6.13 -2.57
C VAL A 175 0.50 6.17 -4.08
N PHE A 176 0.31 5.05 -4.80
CA PHE A 176 0.39 5.04 -6.26
C PHE A 176 -0.57 6.04 -6.91
N GLY A 177 -1.82 6.09 -6.43
CA GLY A 177 -2.80 7.09 -6.89
C GLY A 177 -2.32 8.52 -6.69
N LEU A 178 -1.68 8.81 -5.56
CA LEU A 178 -1.10 10.13 -5.30
C LEU A 178 0.15 10.41 -6.13
N MET A 179 0.91 9.38 -6.54
CA MET A 179 2.03 9.54 -7.49
C MET A 179 1.57 9.98 -8.89
N ILE A 180 0.32 9.74 -9.28
CA ILE A 180 -0.24 10.24 -10.55
C ILE A 180 -0.24 11.77 -10.61
N LEU A 181 -0.27 12.44 -9.45
CA LEU A 181 -0.11 13.90 -9.37
C LEU A 181 1.22 14.40 -9.97
N ILE A 182 2.25 13.54 -10.03
CA ILE A 182 3.52 13.84 -10.70
C ILE A 182 3.27 14.16 -12.18
N SER A 183 2.59 13.24 -12.88
CA SER A 183 2.26 13.41 -14.30
C SER A 183 1.32 14.59 -14.52
N THR A 184 0.31 14.73 -13.67
CA THR A 184 -0.67 15.80 -13.76
C THR A 184 -0.05 17.19 -13.60
N ALA A 185 0.81 17.36 -12.59
CA ALA A 185 1.49 18.63 -12.36
C ALA A 185 2.48 18.96 -13.48
N ALA A 186 3.19 17.94 -13.97
CA ALA A 186 4.09 18.11 -15.10
C ALA A 186 3.36 18.51 -16.38
N GLU A 187 2.21 17.89 -16.68
CA GLU A 187 1.40 18.14 -17.86
C GLU A 187 0.89 19.58 -17.91
N ILE A 188 0.31 20.08 -16.80
CA ILE A 188 -0.22 21.46 -16.73
C ILE A 188 0.88 22.48 -17.00
N ILE A 189 2.09 22.29 -16.41
CA ILE A 189 3.20 23.21 -16.61
C ILE A 189 3.72 23.15 -18.05
N ALA A 190 3.87 21.93 -18.60
CA ALA A 190 4.37 21.72 -19.95
C ALA A 190 3.39 22.26 -21.02
N ASP A 191 2.09 22.05 -20.84
CA ASP A 191 1.05 22.54 -21.75
C ASP A 191 0.99 24.06 -21.77
N ASP A 192 1.08 24.70 -20.61
CA ASP A 192 1.12 26.17 -20.50
C ASP A 192 2.38 26.76 -21.14
N ARG A 193 3.50 26.02 -21.07
CA ARG A 193 4.72 26.41 -21.77
C ARG A 193 4.55 26.28 -23.29
N GLU A 194 4.06 25.13 -23.77
CA GLU A 194 3.87 24.85 -25.20
C GLU A 194 2.91 25.85 -25.85
N LYS A 195 1.81 26.21 -25.17
CA LYS A 195 0.84 27.22 -25.62
C LYS A 195 1.31 28.68 -25.48
N GLY A 196 2.55 28.89 -25.01
CA GLY A 196 3.08 30.22 -24.81
C GLY A 196 2.37 31.04 -23.74
N PHE A 197 1.59 30.39 -22.85
CA PHE A 197 0.90 31.06 -21.78
C PHE A 197 1.88 31.64 -20.77
N LEU A 198 2.91 30.88 -20.39
CA LEU A 198 3.98 31.35 -19.51
C LEU A 198 4.65 32.61 -20.07
N SER A 199 5.03 32.62 -21.34
CA SER A 199 5.68 33.78 -21.98
C SER A 199 4.80 35.03 -21.96
N ARG A 200 3.51 34.89 -22.19
CA ARG A 200 2.57 36.01 -22.12
C ARG A 200 2.36 36.53 -20.70
N MET A 201 2.47 35.68 -19.71
CA MET A 201 2.34 36.10 -18.31
C MET A 201 3.54 36.92 -17.82
N PHE A 202 4.73 36.77 -18.41
CA PHE A 202 5.89 37.60 -18.10
C PHE A 202 5.76 39.05 -18.55
N THR A 203 4.83 39.36 -19.44
CA THR A 203 4.53 40.75 -19.81
C THR A 203 3.60 41.43 -18.80
N THR A 204 3.13 40.67 -17.78
CA THR A 204 2.30 41.21 -16.70
C THR A 204 3.14 41.54 -15.45
N PRO A 205 2.72 42.45 -14.57
CA PRO A 205 3.44 42.80 -13.34
C PRO A 205 3.35 41.71 -12.24
N ALA A 206 3.10 40.44 -12.61
CA ALA A 206 3.01 39.33 -11.67
C ALA A 206 4.40 38.97 -11.13
N ARG A 207 4.47 38.67 -9.83
CA ARG A 207 5.70 38.25 -9.16
C ARG A 207 5.96 36.75 -9.38
N PRO A 208 7.22 36.26 -9.35
CA PRO A 208 7.51 34.85 -9.47
C PRO A 208 6.73 33.94 -8.50
N TRP A 209 6.45 34.44 -7.29
CA TRP A 209 5.66 33.74 -6.30
C TRP A 209 4.18 33.55 -6.68
N ASP A 210 3.62 34.48 -7.47
CA ASP A 210 2.23 34.36 -7.95
C ASP A 210 2.07 33.13 -8.87
N PHE A 211 3.11 32.82 -9.64
CA PHE A 211 3.13 31.65 -10.51
C PHE A 211 3.23 30.37 -9.69
N ILE A 212 4.21 30.33 -8.77
CA ILE A 212 4.44 29.16 -7.93
C ILE A 212 3.18 28.81 -7.15
N ALA A 213 2.59 29.80 -6.48
CA ALA A 213 1.34 29.63 -5.75
C ALA A 213 0.18 29.24 -6.70
N GLY A 214 0.10 29.88 -7.87
CA GLY A 214 -0.92 29.59 -8.88
C GLY A 214 -0.85 28.19 -9.47
N TYR A 215 0.33 27.58 -9.53
CA TYR A 215 0.50 26.19 -9.98
C TYR A 215 0.43 25.17 -8.84
N SER A 216 0.77 25.53 -7.61
CA SER A 216 0.78 24.59 -6.46
C SER A 216 -0.54 24.53 -5.71
N LEU A 217 -1.15 25.69 -5.43
CA LEU A 217 -2.38 25.77 -4.63
C LEU A 217 -3.58 24.99 -5.19
N PRO A 218 -3.80 24.92 -6.53
CA PRO A 218 -4.90 24.12 -7.09
C PRO A 218 -4.83 22.64 -6.80
N PHE A 219 -3.62 22.11 -6.56
CA PHE A 219 -3.45 20.71 -6.23
C PHE A 219 -3.83 20.38 -4.77
N VAL A 220 -3.83 21.36 -3.85
CA VAL A 220 -4.18 21.10 -2.45
C VAL A 220 -5.60 20.55 -2.30
N PRO A 221 -6.67 21.17 -2.85
CA PRO A 221 -8.00 20.59 -2.77
C PRO A 221 -8.10 19.26 -3.52
N VAL A 222 -7.41 19.07 -4.65
CA VAL A 222 -7.38 17.80 -5.38
C VAL A 222 -6.76 16.71 -4.50
N LEU A 223 -5.65 16.99 -3.85
CA LEU A 223 -4.95 16.08 -2.94
C LEU A 223 -5.84 15.69 -1.75
N VAL A 224 -6.48 16.69 -1.10
CA VAL A 224 -7.38 16.46 0.03
C VAL A 224 -8.56 15.58 -0.39
N ILE A 225 -9.20 15.89 -1.50
CA ILE A 225 -10.36 15.14 -2.01
C ILE A 225 -9.93 13.71 -2.39
N SER A 226 -8.79 13.54 -3.08
CA SER A 226 -8.28 12.22 -3.46
C SER A 226 -7.98 11.36 -2.24
N ALA A 227 -7.30 11.91 -1.23
CA ALA A 227 -7.01 11.19 0.02
C ALA A 227 -8.30 10.75 0.75
N LEU A 228 -9.30 11.64 0.82
CA LEU A 228 -10.60 11.31 1.43
C LEU A 228 -11.36 10.25 0.64
N ILE A 229 -11.36 10.33 -0.69
CA ILE A 229 -12.00 9.31 -1.55
C ILE A 229 -11.31 7.96 -1.38
N TYR A 230 -9.96 7.91 -1.40
CA TYR A 230 -9.24 6.65 -1.22
C TYR A 230 -9.57 6.04 0.14
N LEU A 231 -9.49 6.80 1.24
CA LEU A 231 -9.85 6.30 2.56
C LEU A 231 -11.31 5.85 2.64
N GLY A 232 -12.25 6.64 2.10
CA GLY A 232 -13.67 6.30 2.10
C GLY A 232 -13.99 5.03 1.31
N VAL A 233 -13.42 4.88 0.11
CA VAL A 233 -13.59 3.68 -0.70
C VAL A 233 -12.89 2.49 -0.07
N GLY A 234 -11.68 2.68 0.47
CA GLY A 234 -10.97 1.63 1.21
C GLY A 234 -11.82 1.06 2.34
N MET A 235 -12.39 1.93 3.17
CA MET A 235 -13.31 1.51 4.26
C MET A 235 -14.56 0.80 3.70
N GLY A 236 -15.11 1.27 2.58
CA GLY A 236 -16.23 0.61 1.91
C GLY A 236 -15.89 -0.78 1.36
N LEU A 237 -14.62 -1.06 1.04
CA LEU A 237 -14.11 -2.36 0.61
C LEU A 237 -13.62 -3.25 1.77
N GLY A 238 -13.78 -2.81 3.02
CA GLY A 238 -13.40 -3.56 4.20
C GLY A 238 -12.04 -3.19 4.80
N LEU A 239 -11.49 -2.02 4.46
CA LEU A 239 -10.31 -1.48 5.16
C LEU A 239 -10.68 -1.24 6.62
N THR A 240 -9.92 -1.85 7.51
CA THR A 240 -10.05 -1.64 8.95
C THR A 240 -8.88 -0.77 9.42
N VAL A 241 -9.19 0.44 9.89
CA VAL A 241 -8.19 1.36 10.44
C VAL A 241 -8.27 1.30 11.96
N VAL A 242 -7.32 0.62 12.58
CA VAL A 242 -7.23 0.48 14.04
C VAL A 242 -6.62 1.73 14.68
N GLY A 243 -5.71 2.36 13.98
CA GLY A 243 -5.02 3.57 14.44
C GLY A 243 -5.78 4.86 14.14
N ASN A 244 -5.06 5.98 14.24
CA ASN A 244 -5.64 7.31 14.04
C ASN A 244 -5.74 7.67 12.55
N LEU A 245 -6.96 7.80 12.04
CA LEU A 245 -7.25 8.18 10.66
C LEU A 245 -6.60 9.50 10.23
N GLY A 246 -6.45 10.45 11.18
CA GLY A 246 -5.78 11.72 10.92
C GLY A 246 -4.30 11.56 10.57
N TYR A 247 -3.61 10.57 11.13
CA TYR A 247 -2.22 10.27 10.75
C TYR A 247 -2.15 9.66 9.35
N ALA A 248 -3.05 8.75 9.01
CA ALA A 248 -3.13 8.20 7.65
C ALA A 248 -3.36 9.33 6.61
N PHE A 249 -4.29 10.23 6.91
CA PHE A 249 -4.54 11.39 6.07
C PHE A 249 -3.30 12.30 5.93
N LEU A 250 -2.58 12.57 7.04
CA LEU A 250 -1.38 13.40 7.03
C LEU A 250 -0.26 12.76 6.20
N ILE A 251 -0.07 11.44 6.29
CA ILE A 251 0.91 10.70 5.47
C ILE A 251 0.55 10.86 3.98
N PHE A 252 -0.70 10.65 3.60
CA PHE A 252 -1.15 10.83 2.22
C PHE A 252 -1.00 12.27 1.75
N PHE A 253 -1.23 13.24 2.61
CA PHE A 253 -1.00 14.64 2.30
C PHE A 253 0.48 14.94 2.02
N LEU A 254 1.41 14.46 2.84
CA LEU A 254 2.84 14.66 2.68
C LEU A 254 3.39 14.02 1.41
N ILE A 255 3.00 12.77 1.12
CA ILE A 255 3.46 12.10 -0.11
C ILE A 255 2.84 12.72 -1.37
N GLY A 256 1.60 13.17 -1.31
CA GLY A 256 0.99 13.92 -2.40
C GLY A 256 1.69 15.25 -2.66
N LEU A 257 2.10 15.97 -1.61
CA LEU A 257 2.89 17.20 -1.74
C LEU A 257 4.27 16.91 -2.36
N SER A 258 4.92 15.83 -1.97
CA SER A 258 6.18 15.34 -2.59
C SER A 258 5.97 15.05 -4.07
N SER A 259 4.87 14.39 -4.42
CA SER A 259 4.51 14.07 -5.81
C SER A 259 4.31 15.33 -6.66
N ILE A 260 3.63 16.33 -6.13
CA ILE A 260 3.47 17.63 -6.80
C ILE A 260 4.85 18.28 -7.03
N GLY A 261 5.73 18.25 -6.03
CA GLY A 261 7.11 18.76 -6.15
C GLY A 261 7.89 18.08 -7.27
N ILE A 262 7.84 16.74 -7.37
CA ILE A 262 8.44 15.98 -8.47
C ILE A 262 7.81 16.39 -9.81
N GLY A 263 6.48 16.51 -9.86
CA GLY A 263 5.77 16.94 -11.06
C GLY A 263 6.20 18.34 -11.55
N MET A 264 6.42 19.28 -10.62
CA MET A 264 6.97 20.60 -10.95
C MET A 264 8.40 20.51 -11.50
N ILE A 265 9.24 19.62 -10.96
CA ILE A 265 10.59 19.35 -11.49
C ILE A 265 10.49 18.84 -12.92
N VAL A 266 9.71 17.78 -13.16
CA VAL A 266 9.53 17.18 -14.48
C VAL A 266 8.97 18.21 -15.47
N GLY A 267 7.90 18.90 -15.12
CA GLY A 267 7.26 19.93 -15.94
C GLY A 267 8.19 21.10 -16.29
N SER A 268 9.16 21.40 -15.39
CA SER A 268 10.19 22.41 -15.65
C SER A 268 11.25 21.95 -16.65
N LEU A 269 11.50 20.65 -16.77
CA LEU A 269 12.53 20.08 -17.64
C LEU A 269 12.02 19.73 -19.04
N VAL A 270 10.76 19.32 -19.17
CA VAL A 270 10.16 18.96 -20.47
C VAL A 270 9.71 20.20 -21.25
N LYS A 271 9.71 20.09 -22.58
CA LYS A 271 9.39 21.20 -23.49
C LYS A 271 7.93 21.21 -23.98
N SER A 272 7.27 20.06 -23.95
CA SER A 272 5.88 19.90 -24.44
C SER A 272 5.09 18.95 -23.57
N ALA A 273 3.78 19.05 -23.62
CA ALA A 273 2.86 18.16 -22.90
C ALA A 273 3.04 16.69 -23.31
N SER A 274 3.36 16.42 -24.58
CA SER A 274 3.62 15.06 -25.07
C SER A 274 4.83 14.38 -24.42
N GLN A 275 5.81 15.15 -23.93
CA GLN A 275 7.00 14.63 -23.27
C GLN A 275 6.76 14.28 -21.78
N THR A 276 5.65 14.67 -21.19
CA THR A 276 5.35 14.38 -19.78
C THR A 276 5.14 12.89 -19.50
N GLY A 277 4.90 12.09 -20.54
CA GLY A 277 4.91 10.64 -20.48
C GLY A 277 6.17 10.03 -19.86
N VAL A 278 7.31 10.76 -19.86
CA VAL A 278 8.52 10.36 -19.15
C VAL A 278 8.28 10.15 -17.64
N ALA A 279 7.32 10.85 -17.04
CA ALA A 279 6.98 10.69 -15.64
C ALA A 279 6.54 9.25 -15.33
N TRP A 280 5.88 8.56 -16.25
CA TRP A 280 5.42 7.18 -16.08
C TRP A 280 6.55 6.16 -16.04
N ILE A 281 7.68 6.45 -16.72
CA ILE A 281 8.90 5.64 -16.62
C ILE A 281 9.44 5.65 -15.18
N PHE A 282 9.09 6.68 -14.41
CA PHE A 282 9.47 6.83 -13.01
C PHE A 282 8.40 6.28 -12.07
N ILE A 283 7.14 6.65 -12.29
CA ILE A 283 6.00 6.32 -11.41
C ILE A 283 5.85 4.80 -11.26
N VAL A 284 5.84 4.05 -12.37
CA VAL A 284 5.55 2.61 -12.32
C VAL A 284 6.66 1.82 -11.61
N PRO A 285 7.95 1.93 -11.98
CA PRO A 285 9.00 1.21 -11.24
C PRO A 285 9.09 1.65 -9.78
N MET A 286 8.95 2.95 -9.48
CA MET A 286 9.01 3.46 -8.12
C MET A 286 7.88 2.89 -7.25
N SER A 287 6.66 2.76 -7.79
CA SER A 287 5.55 2.13 -7.06
C SER A 287 5.83 0.66 -6.75
N MET A 288 6.47 -0.07 -7.68
CA MET A 288 6.79 -1.49 -7.48
C MET A 288 7.85 -1.70 -6.39
N ILE A 289 8.96 -0.95 -6.46
CA ILE A 289 10.07 -1.11 -5.50
C ILE A 289 9.79 -0.50 -4.13
N SER A 290 8.78 0.36 -4.01
CA SER A 290 8.39 0.97 -2.73
C SER A 290 7.50 0.07 -1.87
N GLY A 291 7.30 -1.18 -2.24
CA GLY A 291 6.50 -2.10 -1.44
C GLY A 291 4.99 -1.98 -1.61
N ALA A 292 4.51 -1.28 -2.65
CA ALA A 292 3.08 -1.09 -2.88
C ALA A 292 2.34 -2.42 -3.11
N TYR A 293 2.98 -3.37 -3.80
CA TYR A 293 2.36 -4.61 -4.26
C TYR A 293 3.00 -5.86 -3.65
N PHE A 294 4.25 -5.77 -3.24
CA PHE A 294 5.04 -6.87 -2.70
C PHE A 294 5.76 -6.42 -1.43
N SER A 295 6.03 -7.36 -0.51
CA SER A 295 6.84 -7.04 0.66
C SER A 295 8.27 -6.66 0.24
N VAL A 296 8.78 -5.56 0.78
CA VAL A 296 10.16 -5.09 0.52
C VAL A 296 11.18 -6.09 1.05
N ASP A 297 10.81 -6.89 2.05
CA ASP A 297 11.68 -7.93 2.63
C ASP A 297 11.98 -9.07 1.66
N SER A 298 11.14 -9.26 0.64
CA SER A 298 11.38 -10.23 -0.44
C SER A 298 12.33 -9.73 -1.53
N MET A 299 12.75 -8.46 -1.47
CA MET A 299 13.58 -7.83 -2.51
C MET A 299 15.08 -8.06 -2.24
N PRO A 300 15.92 -8.06 -3.31
CA PRO A 300 17.37 -8.09 -3.16
C PRO A 300 17.87 -6.89 -2.31
N PRO A 301 18.93 -7.06 -1.49
CA PRO A 301 19.42 -6.01 -0.58
C PRO A 301 19.67 -4.66 -1.25
N ALA A 302 20.29 -4.64 -2.42
CA ALA A 302 20.55 -3.40 -3.16
C ALA A 302 19.27 -2.64 -3.57
N VAL A 303 18.18 -3.37 -3.88
CA VAL A 303 16.89 -2.78 -4.23
C VAL A 303 16.22 -2.24 -2.98
N LYS A 304 16.31 -2.98 -1.86
CA LYS A 304 15.80 -2.57 -0.55
C LYS A 304 16.47 -1.27 -0.06
N ASP A 305 17.79 -1.20 -0.14
CA ASP A 305 18.55 0.00 0.25
C ASP A 305 18.18 1.22 -0.61
N PHE A 306 18.03 1.02 -1.93
CA PHE A 306 17.59 2.07 -2.83
C PHE A 306 16.15 2.53 -2.52
N ALA A 307 15.23 1.58 -2.32
CA ALA A 307 13.85 1.89 -1.95
C ALA A 307 13.80 2.66 -0.63
N GLY A 308 14.60 2.26 0.37
CA GLY A 308 14.68 2.92 1.68
C GLY A 308 15.14 4.37 1.64
N ALA A 309 15.78 4.81 0.54
CA ALA A 309 16.10 6.22 0.34
C ALA A 309 14.95 7.05 -0.25
N LEU A 310 13.85 6.42 -0.70
CA LEU A 310 12.75 7.09 -1.40
C LEU A 310 11.60 7.43 -0.46
N PRO A 311 10.84 8.52 -0.70
CA PRO A 311 9.73 8.91 0.15
C PRO A 311 8.54 7.93 0.10
N PHE A 312 8.39 7.20 -1.01
CA PHE A 312 7.22 6.36 -1.26
C PHE A 312 7.15 5.15 -0.33
N ILE A 313 8.28 4.50 -0.03
CA ILE A 313 8.34 3.38 0.92
C ILE A 313 7.92 3.85 2.32
N HIS A 314 8.46 4.98 2.78
CA HIS A 314 8.11 5.55 4.08
C HIS A 314 6.62 5.91 4.20
N ALA A 315 6.00 6.37 3.10
CA ALA A 315 4.56 6.62 3.08
C ALA A 315 3.75 5.33 3.19
N ILE A 316 4.17 4.26 2.52
CA ILE A 316 3.48 2.97 2.54
C ILE A 316 3.64 2.32 3.91
N ASP A 317 4.86 2.26 4.45
CA ASP A 317 5.16 1.62 5.73
C ASP A 317 4.49 2.36 6.90
N ALA A 318 4.59 3.70 6.94
CA ALA A 318 3.88 4.51 7.93
C ALA A 318 2.36 4.35 7.83
N SER A 319 1.80 4.29 6.60
CA SER A 319 0.35 4.08 6.42
C SER A 319 -0.08 2.70 6.89
N ARG A 320 0.68 1.64 6.58
CA ARG A 320 0.44 0.28 7.08
C ARG A 320 0.49 0.25 8.60
N ALA A 321 1.52 0.84 9.19
CA ALA A 321 1.67 0.91 10.64
C ALA A 321 0.47 1.61 11.30
N VAL A 322 0.02 2.76 10.77
CA VAL A 322 -1.17 3.47 11.27
C VAL A 322 -2.43 2.62 11.12
N ILE A 323 -2.64 2.02 9.96
CA ILE A 323 -3.82 1.17 9.71
C ILE A 323 -3.87 0.02 10.72
N ASN A 324 -2.72 -0.54 11.08
CA ASN A 324 -2.59 -1.64 12.05
C ASN A 324 -2.52 -1.17 13.51
N GLY A 325 -2.73 0.11 13.80
CA GLY A 325 -2.86 0.60 15.17
C GLY A 325 -1.57 1.07 15.81
N ALA A 326 -0.49 1.27 15.03
CA ALA A 326 0.77 1.76 15.57
C ALA A 326 0.62 3.16 16.21
N SER A 327 1.37 3.39 17.28
CA SER A 327 1.42 4.68 17.95
C SER A 327 2.17 5.72 17.10
N LEU A 328 1.95 7.00 17.39
CA LEU A 328 2.68 8.09 16.73
C LEU A 328 4.19 7.93 16.83
N SER A 329 4.71 7.48 17.98
CA SER A 329 6.16 7.28 18.19
C SER A 329 6.77 6.25 17.23
N ALA A 330 6.01 5.23 16.84
CA ALA A 330 6.47 4.21 15.91
C ALA A 330 6.62 4.72 14.48
N ILE A 331 5.75 5.65 14.05
CA ILE A 331 5.76 6.20 12.69
C ILE A 331 6.59 7.49 12.54
N LEU A 332 7.08 8.07 13.65
CA LEU A 332 7.86 9.30 13.62
C LEU A 332 9.08 9.27 12.68
N PRO A 333 9.89 8.20 12.64
CA PRO A 333 11.02 8.13 11.69
C PRO A 333 10.58 8.33 10.24
N ASP A 334 9.54 7.63 9.80
CA ASP A 334 9.00 7.75 8.44
C ASP A 334 8.38 9.13 8.18
N MET A 335 7.72 9.70 9.18
CA MET A 335 7.17 11.05 9.10
C MET A 335 8.25 12.11 8.89
N TYR A 336 9.41 11.98 9.57
CA TYR A 336 10.55 12.89 9.36
C TYR A 336 11.12 12.75 7.94
N TRP A 337 11.25 11.52 7.42
CA TRP A 337 11.64 11.29 6.04
C TRP A 337 10.65 11.93 5.06
N LEU A 338 9.35 11.74 5.27
CA LEU A 338 8.31 12.31 4.41
C LEU A 338 8.31 13.83 4.43
N ILE A 339 8.44 14.46 5.59
CA ILE A 339 8.52 15.92 5.72
C ILE A 339 9.79 16.44 5.02
N GLY A 340 10.94 15.79 5.25
CA GLY A 340 12.19 16.15 4.62
C GLY A 340 12.11 16.10 3.09
N TRP A 341 11.57 15.00 2.54
CA TRP A 341 11.37 14.85 1.10
C TRP A 341 10.33 15.83 0.54
N ALA A 342 9.20 16.03 1.23
CA ALA A 342 8.18 16.98 0.78
C ALA A 342 8.76 18.40 0.66
N VAL A 343 9.52 18.85 1.66
CA VAL A 343 10.18 20.16 1.63
C VAL A 343 11.25 20.21 0.54
N ALA A 344 12.11 19.21 0.45
CA ALA A 344 13.21 19.18 -0.52
C ALA A 344 12.71 19.15 -1.96
N LEU A 345 11.77 18.26 -2.28
CA LEU A 345 11.22 18.12 -3.63
C LEU A 345 10.40 19.33 -4.04
N PHE A 346 9.57 19.84 -3.13
CA PHE A 346 8.79 21.03 -3.41
C PHE A 346 9.68 22.27 -3.61
N ALA A 347 10.67 22.48 -2.73
CA ALA A 347 11.61 23.58 -2.86
C ALA A 347 12.43 23.48 -4.17
N THR A 348 12.90 22.28 -4.51
CA THR A 348 13.65 22.04 -5.77
C THR A 348 12.76 22.30 -6.99
N GLY A 349 11.50 21.82 -6.97
CA GLY A 349 10.53 22.08 -8.03
C GLY A 349 10.28 23.57 -8.24
N VAL A 350 10.07 24.31 -7.15
CA VAL A 350 9.93 25.76 -7.15
C VAL A 350 11.15 26.47 -7.72
N LEU A 351 12.36 26.07 -7.31
CA LEU A 351 13.61 26.69 -7.78
C LEU A 351 13.85 26.42 -9.27
N LEU A 352 13.63 25.21 -9.74
CA LEU A 352 13.78 24.86 -11.16
C LEU A 352 12.71 25.57 -12.00
N PHE A 353 11.48 25.57 -11.55
CA PHE A 353 10.40 26.29 -12.22
C PHE A 353 10.73 27.79 -12.38
N ARG A 354 11.24 28.42 -11.31
CA ARG A 354 11.69 29.82 -11.36
C ARG A 354 12.83 30.04 -12.37
N ARG A 355 13.82 29.14 -12.42
CA ARG A 355 14.94 29.26 -13.36
C ARG A 355 14.49 29.16 -14.81
N THR A 356 13.63 28.21 -15.13
CA THR A 356 13.10 28.00 -16.47
C THR A 356 12.13 29.10 -16.93
N MET A 357 11.62 29.88 -16.00
CA MET A 357 10.83 31.08 -16.30
C MET A 357 11.70 32.28 -16.73
N VAL A 358 12.97 32.34 -16.27
CA VAL A 358 13.85 33.50 -16.51
C VAL A 358 14.78 33.26 -17.73
N SER A 359 14.93 32.02 -18.18
CA SER A 359 15.66 31.64 -19.39
C SER A 359 14.74 31.58 -20.61
#